data_a78c7f50baf35f16c10f56c894c0c801
#
_entry.id   a78c7f50baf35f16c10f56c894c0c801
#
_cell.length_a   1.000
_cell.length_b   1.000
_cell.length_c   1.000
_cell.angle_alpha   90.00
_cell.angle_beta   90.00
_cell.angle_gamma   90.00
#
_symmetry.space_group_name_H-M   'P 1'
#
loop_
_entity.id
_entity.type
_entity.pdbx_description
1 polymer ?
#
loop_
_entity_poly.entity_id
_entity_poly.type
_entity_poly.pdbx_seq_one_letter_code
_entity_poly.pdbx_strand_id
1 'polypeptide(L)' 'MNLDETDRALLHLLGEDARVSHRQLARELGLAQGTVTNRIRRLEQEGVIEGYRV' A
#
# COMPACT_ATOMS: atom_id res chain seq x y z
N MET A 1 4.83 -2.95 14.64
CA MET A 1 3.70 -2.23 14.03
C MET A 1 2.53 -3.17 13.80
N ASN A 2 1.33 -2.75 14.19
CA ASN A 2 0.14 -3.56 13.95
C ASN A 2 -0.45 -3.22 12.60
N LEU A 3 -0.64 -4.24 11.78
CA LEU A 3 -1.22 -4.06 10.45
C LEU A 3 -2.74 -4.23 10.55
N ASP A 4 -3.48 -3.25 10.06
CA ASP A 4 -4.92 -3.39 10.01
C ASP A 4 -5.34 -4.00 8.67
N GLU A 5 -6.64 -4.13 8.45
CA GLU A 5 -7.15 -4.75 7.23
C GLU A 5 -6.71 -3.99 5.98
N THR A 6 -6.69 -2.68 6.07
CA THR A 6 -6.28 -1.85 4.93
C THR A 6 -4.83 -2.11 4.57
N ASP A 7 -3.97 -2.17 5.58
CA ASP A 7 -2.55 -2.44 5.34
C ASP A 7 -2.36 -3.81 4.70
N ARG A 8 -3.06 -4.81 5.18
CA ARG A 8 -2.95 -6.16 4.61
C ARG A 8 -3.42 -6.21 3.18
N ALA A 9 -4.52 -5.51 2.88
CA ALA A 9 -5.03 -5.46 1.52
C ALA A 9 -4.05 -4.78 0.59
N LEU A 10 -3.42 -3.69 1.05
CA LEU A 10 -2.41 -3.00 0.26
C LEU A 10 -1.21 -3.90 -0.01
N LEU A 11 -0.74 -4.60 1.01
CA LEU A 11 0.39 -5.50 0.85
C LEU A 11 0.07 -6.63 -0.13
N HIS A 12 -1.13 -7.15 -0.06
CA HIS A 12 -1.57 -8.21 -0.96
C HIS A 12 -1.55 -7.73 -2.41
N LEU A 13 -2.13 -6.56 -2.66
CA LEU A 13 -2.19 -6.02 -4.03
C LEU A 13 -0.81 -5.66 -4.56
N LEU A 14 0.05 -5.12 -3.71
CA LEU A 14 1.41 -4.79 -4.11
C LEU A 14 2.22 -6.05 -4.38
N GLY A 15 1.91 -7.12 -3.67
CA GLY A 15 2.57 -8.41 -3.91
C GLY A 15 2.19 -9.00 -5.25
N GLU A 16 0.97 -8.72 -5.72
CA GLU A 16 0.52 -9.22 -7.01
C GLU A 16 1.09 -8.41 -8.16
N ASP A 17 1.21 -7.10 -7.97
CA ASP A 17 1.72 -6.21 -9.00
C ASP A 17 2.39 -5.02 -8.34
N ALA A 18 3.70 -5.05 -8.25
CA ALA A 18 4.47 -3.99 -7.60
C ALA A 18 4.41 -2.68 -8.38
N ARG A 19 3.92 -2.71 -9.61
CA ARG A 19 3.83 -1.51 -10.45
C ARG A 19 2.46 -0.85 -10.37
N VAL A 20 1.54 -1.41 -9.60
CA VAL A 20 0.21 -0.86 -9.50
C VAL A 20 0.30 0.57 -8.95
N SER A 21 -0.46 1.49 -9.53
CA SER A 21 -0.42 2.88 -9.09
C SER A 21 -1.24 3.07 -7.82
N HIS A 22 -0.93 4.13 -7.08
CA HIS A 22 -1.70 4.47 -5.88
C HIS A 22 -3.15 4.75 -6.23
N ARG A 23 -3.38 5.31 -7.40
CA ARG A 23 -4.73 5.60 -7.86
C ARG A 23 -5.51 4.30 -8.07
N GLN A 24 -4.86 3.31 -8.66
CA GLN A 24 -5.46 2.01 -8.88
C GLN A 24 -5.78 1.34 -7.54
N LEU A 25 -4.84 1.38 -6.61
CA LEU A 25 -5.04 0.80 -5.30
C LEU A 25 -6.22 1.46 -4.59
N ALA A 26 -6.30 2.79 -4.68
CA ALA A 26 -7.40 3.52 -4.05
C ALA A 26 -8.74 3.08 -4.62
N ARG A 27 -8.79 2.93 -5.94
CA ARG A 27 -10.01 2.50 -6.59
C ARG A 27 -10.43 1.09 -6.15
N GLU A 28 -9.48 0.18 -6.09
CA GLU A 28 -9.79 -1.19 -5.73
C GLU A 28 -10.21 -1.33 -4.28
N LEU A 29 -9.67 -0.50 -3.41
CA LEU A 29 -9.96 -0.57 -1.99
C LEU A 29 -11.06 0.38 -1.54
N GLY A 30 -11.55 1.22 -2.46
CA GLY A 30 -12.57 2.19 -2.13
C GLY A 30 -12.08 3.29 -1.20
N LEU A 31 -10.82 3.69 -1.35
CA LEU A 31 -10.20 4.69 -0.50
C LEU A 31 -9.80 5.91 -1.30
N ALA A 32 -9.54 7.01 -0.60
CA ALA A 32 -8.97 8.19 -1.24
C ALA A 32 -7.51 7.90 -1.57
N GLN A 33 -7.02 8.47 -2.68
CA GLN A 33 -5.64 8.24 -3.09
C GLN A 33 -4.64 8.72 -2.03
N GLY A 34 -4.95 9.84 -1.37
CA GLY A 34 -4.08 10.34 -0.31
C GLY A 34 -3.96 9.36 0.86
N THR A 35 -5.04 8.68 1.17
CA THR A 35 -5.03 7.68 2.22
C THR A 35 -4.10 6.53 1.84
N VAL A 36 -4.18 6.08 0.59
CA VAL A 36 -3.32 5.00 0.11
C VAL A 36 -1.85 5.43 0.17
N THR A 37 -1.56 6.64 -0.31
CA THR A 37 -0.20 7.15 -0.30
C THR A 37 0.37 7.21 1.11
N ASN A 38 -0.42 7.71 2.06
CA ASN A 38 0.02 7.81 3.45
C ASN A 38 0.27 6.44 4.06
N ARG A 39 -0.58 5.47 3.77
CA ARG A 39 -0.41 4.14 4.30
C ARG A 39 0.83 3.47 3.75
N ILE A 40 1.07 3.60 2.45
CA ILE A 40 2.25 3.01 1.83
C ILE A 40 3.51 3.65 2.39
N ARG A 41 3.52 4.97 2.54
CA ARG A 41 4.68 5.66 3.11
C ARG A 41 4.98 5.15 4.52
N ARG A 42 3.93 4.95 5.31
CA ARG A 42 4.11 4.44 6.66
C ARG A 42 4.67 3.03 6.66
N LEU A 43 4.16 2.18 5.77
CA LEU A 43 4.65 0.81 5.65
C LEU A 43 6.11 0.78 5.24
N GLU A 44 6.52 1.69 4.37
CA GLU A 44 7.92 1.81 3.98
C GLU A 44 8.79 2.24 5.15
N GLN A 45 8.32 3.22 5.91
CA GLN A 45 9.07 3.73 7.06
C GLN A 45 9.24 2.66 8.14
N GLU A 46 8.27 1.78 8.27
CA GLU A 46 8.33 0.71 9.27
C GLU A 46 9.08 -0.51 8.76
N GLY A 47 9.57 -0.45 7.54
CA GLY A 47 10.33 -1.55 6.97
C GLY A 47 9.50 -2.73 6.51
N VAL A 48 8.19 -2.57 6.42
CA VAL A 48 7.31 -3.66 5.98
C VAL A 48 7.39 -3.83 4.48
N ILE A 49 7.57 -2.75 3.75
CA ILE A 49 7.74 -2.78 2.30
C ILE A 49 9.15 -2.36 1.97
N GLU A 50 9.95 -3.30 1.47
CA GLU A 50 11.31 -3.00 1.08
C GLU A 50 11.51 -2.98 -0.40
N GLY A 51 10.91 -3.94 -1.07
CA GLY A 51 11.12 -4.10 -2.49
C GLY A 51 10.33 -3.12 -3.33
N TYR A 52 9.63 -2.23 -2.70
CA TYR A 52 8.76 -1.31 -3.42
C TYR A 52 9.54 -0.20 -4.12
N ARG A 53 10.70 0.13 -3.60
CA ARG A 53 11.44 1.19 -4.22
C ARG A 53 12.29 0.69 -5.37
N VAL A 54 12.46 1.52 -6.30
CA VAL A 54 13.21 1.21 -7.52
C VAL A 54 14.64 1.65 -7.41
#